data_1494b0c6b858f9124cc4af3eac1c0ffe
#
_entry.id   1494b0c6b858f9124cc4af3eac1c0ffe
#
_cell.length_a   1.000
_cell.length_b   1.000
_cell.length_c   1.000
_cell.angle_alpha   90.00
_cell.angle_beta   90.00
_cell.angle_gamma   90.00
#
_symmetry.space_group_name_H-M   'P 1'
#
loop_
_entity.id
_entity.type
_entity.pdbx_description
1 polymer ?
#
loop_
_entity_poly.entity_id
_entity_poly.type
_entity_poly.pdbx_seq_one_letter_code
_entity_poly.pdbx_strand_id
1 'polypeptide(L)'
;MNERRNFMMSLAAGKAATGFTISRQATEKGIPFKNVFVHHVFFWLKEPKNAEAMKEFERGLQGLVTVPLIQSYHIGTPVESPREVVDNSFTYSYMAFFRNKEDQNIYQTHPIHLKFIEDCQHLWEKVIVYDAMD
;
A
#
# COMPACT_ATOMS: atom_id res chain seq x y z
N MET A 1 12.97 -9.84 -4.86
CA MET A 1 12.40 -9.76 -5.45
C MET A 1 11.85 -9.33 -5.40
N ASN A 2 11.92 -10.10 -4.82
CA ASN A 2 11.15 -9.99 -5.07
C ASN A 2 10.78 -10.21 -4.65
N GLU A 3 10.97 -10.42 -4.09
CA GLU A 3 10.41 -10.66 -4.14
C GLU A 3 9.77 -10.73 -4.00
N ARG A 4 9.70 -11.06 -3.78
CA ARG A 4 8.87 -11.20 -3.99
C ARG A 4 8.84 -11.39 -4.31
N ARG A 5 9.11 -11.68 -4.20
CA ARG A 5 8.74 -11.92 -4.82
C ARG A 5 9.11 -12.27 -4.76
N ASN A 6 9.25 -12.71 -4.30
CA ASN A 6 9.15 -13.09 -4.59
C ASN A 6 9.18 -13.48 -4.20
N PHE A 7 9.17 -14.06 -3.80
CA PHE A 7 8.67 -14.50 -3.91
C PHE A 7 9.02 -14.80 -4.05
N MET A 8 9.18 -15.43 -4.09
CA MET A 8 9.01 -15.88 -4.64
C MET A 8 9.75 -16.17 -4.97
N MET A 9 10.14 -16.79 -4.93
CA MET A 9 10.50 -17.17 -5.48
C MET A 9 11.31 -17.57 -5.39
N SER A 10 11.71 -18.32 -5.27
CA SER A 10 12.15 -18.77 -5.50
C SER A 10 12.38 -19.43 -5.31
N LEU A 11 12.42 -20.39 -5.22
CA LEU A 11 12.28 -21.04 -5.43
C LEU A 11 12.77 -21.51 -5.79
N ALA A 12 13.19 -22.36 -5.76
CA ALA A 12 13.31 -22.81 -6.40
C ALA A 12 13.51 -23.12 -6.87
N ALA A 13 14.10 -23.83 -6.70
CA ALA A 13 14.14 -24.08 -7.38
C ALA A 13 14.11 -24.33 -7.89
N GLY A 14 14.45 -24.89 -7.67
CA GLY A 14 14.30 -25.10 -8.31
C GLY A 14 13.89 -25.36 -8.92
N LYS A 15 14.04 -25.93 -8.76
CA LYS A 15 13.48 -25.99 -9.42
C LYS A 15 12.75 -25.76 -9.77
N ALA A 16 12.97 -26.04 -9.44
CA ALA A 16 12.19 -25.77 -9.82
C ALA A 16 11.61 -25.24 -9.88
N ALA A 17 11.81 -25.37 -9.57
CA ALA A 17 11.16 -24.85 -9.78
C ALA A 17 10.63 -24.26 -10.01
N THR A 18 10.71 -24.54 -9.96
CA THR A 18 10.19 -24.06 -10.32
C THR A 18 9.44 -23.64 -10.41
N GLY A 19 9.16 -23.72 -10.24
CA GLY A 19 8.44 -23.47 -10.37
C GLY A 19 7.48 -23.08 -10.28
N PHE A 20 7.19 -22.85 -9.69
CA PHE A 20 6.24 -22.42 -9.75
C PHE A 20 5.99 -21.62 -10.57
N THR A 21 6.09 -21.72 -11.13
CA THR A 21 5.82 -20.98 -11.99
C THR A 21 4.74 -20.52 -12.01
N ILE A 22 4.35 -19.93 -11.99
CA ILE A 22 3.36 -19.55 -12.09
C ILE A 22 3.12 -18.88 -13.01
N SER A 23 3.22 -19.05 -13.78
CA SER A 23 2.80 -18.40 -14.79
C SER A 23 1.42 -18.27 -14.76
N ARG A 24 0.89 -17.14 -14.52
CA ARG A 24 -0.52 -16.94 -14.69
C ARG A 24 -0.86 -17.19 -16.11
N GLN A 25 -1.84 -17.99 -16.29
CA GLN A 25 -2.35 -18.27 -17.62
C GLN A 25 -3.11 -17.06 -18.13
N ALA A 26 -2.92 -16.70 -19.37
CA ALA A 26 -3.64 -15.57 -19.96
C ALA A 26 -5.14 -15.81 -19.95
N THR A 27 -5.57 -17.09 -19.89
CA THR A 27 -6.99 -17.44 -19.90
C THR A 27 -7.60 -17.44 -18.51
N GLU A 28 -6.81 -17.30 -17.47
CA GLU A 28 -7.36 -17.30 -16.13
C GLU A 28 -8.12 -16.02 -15.86
N LYS A 29 -9.23 -16.13 -15.19
CA LYS A 29 -10.03 -14.98 -14.79
C LYS A 29 -9.50 -14.41 -13.50
N GLY A 30 -9.67 -13.11 -13.32
CA GLY A 30 -9.35 -12.49 -12.05
C GLY A 30 -10.30 -12.98 -10.97
N ILE A 31 -9.79 -13.04 -9.75
CA ILE A 31 -10.58 -13.45 -8.59
C ILE A 31 -11.02 -12.21 -7.86
N PRO A 32 -12.33 -12.03 -7.61
CA PRO A 32 -12.77 -10.82 -6.90
C PRO A 32 -12.32 -10.86 -5.44
N PHE A 33 -11.87 -9.72 -4.96
CA PHE A 33 -11.52 -9.51 -3.56
C PHE A 33 -12.77 -8.93 -2.91
N LYS A 34 -13.52 -9.74 -2.17
CA LYS A 34 -14.86 -9.39 -1.75
C LYS A 34 -14.97 -9.19 -0.25
N ASN A 35 -16.03 -8.49 0.15
CA ASN A 35 -16.38 -8.26 1.55
C ASN A 35 -15.22 -7.56 2.25
N VAL A 36 -14.74 -6.51 1.62
CA VAL A 36 -13.57 -5.79 2.12
C VAL A 36 -13.80 -4.30 1.97
N PHE A 37 -13.38 -3.56 3.00
CA PHE A 37 -13.36 -2.10 2.97
C PHE A 37 -11.98 -1.68 2.48
N VAL A 38 -11.94 -0.91 1.40
CA VAL A 38 -10.68 -0.44 0.81
C VAL A 38 -10.49 1.01 1.23
N HIS A 39 -9.40 1.27 1.93
CA HIS A 39 -9.00 2.60 2.37
C HIS A 39 -7.76 2.96 1.60
N HIS A 40 -7.89 3.83 0.58
CA HIS A 40 -6.78 4.16 -0.30
C HIS A 40 -6.40 5.62 -0.11
N VAL A 41 -5.17 5.85 0.31
CA VAL A 41 -4.67 7.17 0.67
C VAL A 41 -3.50 7.53 -0.24
N PHE A 42 -3.53 8.76 -0.76
CA PHE A 42 -2.43 9.30 -1.55
C PHE A 42 -1.84 10.49 -0.81
N PHE A 43 -0.51 10.51 -0.74
CA PHE A 43 0.21 11.58 -0.06
C PHE A 43 1.09 12.33 -1.03
N TRP A 44 1.08 13.65 -0.92
CA TRP A 44 2.01 14.52 -1.62
C TRP A 44 2.92 15.14 -0.56
N LEU A 45 4.20 14.75 -0.57
CA LEU A 45 5.14 15.28 0.41
C LEU A 45 5.61 16.67 0.00
N LYS A 46 5.96 17.49 1.00
CA LYS A 46 6.48 18.83 0.75
C LYS A 46 7.81 18.78 0.03
N GLU A 47 8.65 17.79 0.37
CA GLU A 47 9.98 17.67 -0.19
C GLU A 47 10.19 16.25 -0.72
N PRO A 48 9.56 15.94 -1.85
CA PRO A 48 9.57 14.56 -2.36
C PRO A 48 10.94 14.10 -2.86
N LYS A 49 11.91 15.02 -2.99
CA LYS A 49 13.25 14.65 -3.41
C LYS A 49 14.24 14.65 -2.25
N ASN A 50 13.79 14.92 -1.06
CA ASN A 50 14.64 14.92 0.14
C ASN A 50 14.67 13.52 0.71
N ALA A 51 15.85 12.87 0.64
CA ALA A 51 16.00 11.48 1.04
C ALA A 51 15.66 11.26 2.51
N GLU A 52 16.00 12.20 3.37
CA GLU A 52 15.72 12.06 4.80
C GLU A 52 14.22 12.15 5.07
N ALA A 53 13.55 13.10 4.42
CA ALA A 53 12.10 13.25 4.57
C ALA A 53 11.38 11.98 4.10
N MET A 54 11.84 11.43 2.98
CA MET A 54 11.26 10.20 2.44
C MET A 54 11.43 9.04 3.41
N LYS A 55 12.63 8.90 4.00
CA LYS A 55 12.88 7.83 4.96
C LYS A 55 12.04 7.99 6.22
N GLU A 56 11.90 9.21 6.69
CA GLU A 56 11.10 9.48 7.87
C GLU A 56 9.65 9.10 7.61
N PHE A 57 9.12 9.47 6.43
CA PHE A 57 7.76 9.15 6.08
C PHE A 57 7.56 7.64 5.95
N GLU A 58 8.51 6.95 5.32
CA GLU A 58 8.42 5.49 5.16
C GLU A 58 8.41 4.80 6.52
N ARG A 59 9.24 5.26 7.45
CA ARG A 59 9.21 4.71 8.81
C ARG A 59 7.86 4.91 9.46
N GLY A 60 7.25 6.09 9.23
CA GLY A 60 5.92 6.35 9.75
C GLY A 60 4.89 5.39 9.19
N LEU A 61 4.92 5.15 7.87
CA LEU A 61 4.00 4.22 7.25
C LEU A 61 4.19 2.79 7.79
N GLN A 62 5.45 2.37 7.98
CA GLN A 62 5.71 1.05 8.53
C GLN A 62 5.16 0.90 9.94
N GLY A 63 5.18 1.98 10.72
CA GLY A 63 4.53 1.97 12.03
C GLY A 63 3.02 1.92 11.92
N LEU A 64 2.46 2.69 10.99
CA LEU A 64 1.01 2.76 10.82
C LEU A 64 0.41 1.40 10.48
N VAL A 65 1.08 0.62 9.64
CA VAL A 65 0.50 -0.64 9.18
C VAL A 65 0.51 -1.74 10.26
N THR A 66 1.03 -1.43 11.44
CA THR A 66 0.97 -2.38 12.57
C THR A 66 -0.35 -2.34 13.32
N VAL A 67 -1.30 -1.45 12.95
CA VAL A 67 -2.62 -1.46 13.58
C VAL A 67 -3.27 -2.82 13.33
N PRO A 68 -3.71 -3.51 14.40
CA PRO A 68 -4.16 -4.91 14.26
C PRO A 68 -5.36 -5.13 13.36
N LEU A 69 -6.18 -4.10 13.13
CA LEU A 69 -7.39 -4.23 12.32
C LEU A 69 -7.11 -4.27 10.83
N ILE A 70 -5.91 -3.92 10.42
CA ILE A 70 -5.54 -3.96 9.01
C ILE A 70 -5.35 -5.41 8.58
N GLN A 71 -6.14 -5.86 7.62
CA GLN A 71 -6.04 -7.23 7.12
C GLN A 71 -4.86 -7.41 6.17
N SER A 72 -4.66 -6.43 5.30
CA SER A 72 -3.52 -6.40 4.42
C SER A 72 -3.34 -4.97 3.93
N TYR A 73 -2.18 -4.69 3.35
CA TYR A 73 -1.90 -3.34 2.90
C TYR A 73 -0.94 -3.36 1.72
N HIS A 74 -0.86 -2.22 1.04
CA HIS A 74 0.09 -2.01 -0.05
C HIS A 74 0.62 -0.59 0.06
N ILE A 75 1.93 -0.44 -0.04
CA ILE A 75 2.57 0.86 -0.08
C ILE A 75 3.36 0.92 -1.38
N GLY A 76 3.14 1.98 -2.15
CA GLY A 76 3.80 2.09 -3.45
C GLY A 76 4.11 3.52 -3.81
N THR A 77 4.87 3.66 -4.89
CA THR A 77 5.23 4.96 -5.45
C THR A 77 4.68 5.04 -6.86
N PRO A 78 4.64 6.26 -7.46
CA PRO A 78 4.04 6.42 -8.78
C PRO A 78 4.75 5.63 -9.86
N VAL A 79 3.98 5.20 -10.85
CA VAL A 79 4.48 4.51 -12.03
C VAL A 79 4.38 5.48 -13.20
N GLU A 80 5.43 5.57 -14.00
CA GLU A 80 5.40 6.41 -15.19
C GLU A 80 4.49 5.81 -16.24
N SER A 81 3.76 6.66 -16.94
CA SER A 81 2.82 6.20 -17.95
C SER A 81 2.57 7.33 -18.94
N PRO A 82 2.49 7.01 -20.25
CA PRO A 82 2.14 8.02 -21.24
C PRO A 82 0.64 8.31 -21.31
N ARG A 83 -0.19 7.55 -20.56
CA ARG A 83 -1.64 7.73 -20.60
C ARG A 83 -2.03 8.95 -19.78
N GLU A 84 -2.84 9.81 -20.38
CA GLU A 84 -3.24 11.07 -19.73
C GLU A 84 -4.06 10.84 -18.46
N VAL A 85 -4.81 9.72 -18.42
CA VAL A 85 -5.66 9.46 -17.25
C VAL A 85 -4.88 8.95 -16.04
N VAL A 86 -3.59 8.65 -16.21
CA VAL A 86 -2.77 8.18 -15.08
C VAL A 86 -2.20 9.39 -14.36
N ASP A 87 -2.68 9.62 -13.16
CA ASP A 87 -2.18 10.70 -12.31
C ASP A 87 -1.08 10.13 -11.43
N ASN A 88 0.16 10.48 -11.77
CA ASN A 88 1.32 10.02 -11.02
C ASN A 88 1.97 11.17 -10.25
N SER A 89 1.16 12.17 -9.87
CA SER A 89 1.68 13.36 -9.18
C SER A 89 1.94 13.12 -7.69
N PHE A 90 1.38 12.06 -7.12
CA PHE A 90 1.52 11.79 -5.68
C PHE A 90 2.93 11.28 -5.37
N THR A 91 3.29 11.31 -4.07
CA THR A 91 4.57 10.75 -3.63
C THR A 91 4.43 9.31 -3.17
N TYR A 92 3.38 9.02 -2.41
CA TYR A 92 3.12 7.66 -1.91
C TYR A 92 1.65 7.31 -2.06
N SER A 93 1.41 6.05 -2.41
CA SER A 93 0.11 5.42 -2.38
C SER A 93 0.10 4.41 -1.25
N TYR A 94 -0.87 4.51 -0.37
CA TYR A 94 -1.05 3.60 0.75
C TYR A 94 -2.46 3.06 0.70
N MET A 95 -2.58 1.75 0.57
CA MET A 95 -3.88 1.11 0.49
C MET A 95 -3.98 0.10 1.62
N ALA A 96 -5.00 0.23 2.45
CA ALA A 96 -5.24 -0.68 3.57
C ALA A 96 -6.60 -1.31 3.40
N PHE A 97 -6.70 -2.58 3.79
CA PHE A 97 -7.92 -3.35 3.67
C PHE A 97 -8.43 -3.72 5.05
N PHE A 98 -9.72 -3.46 5.27
CA PHE A 98 -10.38 -3.74 6.53
C PHE A 98 -11.57 -4.66 6.29
N ARG A 99 -11.95 -5.39 7.32
CA ARG A 99 -13.08 -6.30 7.24
C ARG A 99 -14.40 -5.56 7.00
N ASN A 100 -14.54 -4.37 7.57
CA ASN A 100 -15.76 -3.59 7.46
C ASN A 100 -15.48 -2.15 7.85
N LYS A 101 -16.53 -1.32 7.76
CA LYS A 101 -16.41 0.09 8.06
C LYS A 101 -16.13 0.34 9.55
N GLU A 102 -16.70 -0.48 10.43
CA GLU A 102 -16.46 -0.32 11.86
C GLU A 102 -15.00 -0.49 12.21
N ASP A 103 -14.34 -1.48 11.62
CA ASP A 103 -12.92 -1.71 11.88
C ASP A 103 -12.10 -0.51 11.39
N GLN A 104 -12.47 0.07 10.25
CA GLN A 104 -11.77 1.24 9.73
C GLN A 104 -12.02 2.45 10.64
N ASN A 105 -13.23 2.59 11.19
CA ASN A 105 -13.51 3.67 12.12
C ASN A 105 -12.65 3.56 13.38
N ILE A 106 -12.48 2.34 13.91
CA ILE A 106 -11.63 2.12 15.08
C ILE A 106 -10.19 2.46 14.73
N TYR A 107 -9.74 2.09 13.53
CA TYR A 107 -8.40 2.42 13.05
C TYR A 107 -8.16 3.94 13.07
N GLN A 108 -9.15 4.74 12.68
CA GLN A 108 -9.00 6.20 12.58
C GLN A 108 -8.59 6.83 13.91
N THR A 109 -9.06 6.28 15.04
CA THR A 109 -8.75 6.84 16.36
C THR A 109 -7.79 5.95 17.16
N HIS A 110 -7.24 4.92 16.53
CA HIS A 110 -6.30 4.03 17.19
C HIS A 110 -5.02 4.81 17.55
N PRO A 111 -4.44 4.57 18.74
CA PRO A 111 -3.23 5.31 19.14
C PRO A 111 -2.10 5.25 18.13
N ILE A 112 -1.93 4.12 17.45
CA ILE A 112 -0.89 4.00 16.42
C ILE A 112 -1.16 4.94 15.25
N HIS A 113 -2.45 5.05 14.84
CA HIS A 113 -2.82 5.95 13.76
C HIS A 113 -2.60 7.41 14.18
N LEU A 114 -3.02 7.75 15.40
CA LEU A 114 -2.86 9.12 15.89
C LEU A 114 -1.38 9.49 16.00
N LYS A 115 -0.55 8.53 16.40
CA LYS A 115 0.89 8.77 16.47
C LYS A 115 1.47 9.00 15.08
N PHE A 116 1.00 8.25 14.08
CA PHE A 116 1.46 8.47 12.71
C PHE A 116 1.15 9.91 12.27
N ILE A 117 -0.08 10.38 12.54
CA ILE A 117 -0.44 11.76 12.18
C ILE A 117 0.48 12.73 12.88
N GLU A 118 0.67 12.55 14.19
CA GLU A 118 1.51 13.46 14.98
C GLU A 118 2.94 13.48 14.45
N ASP A 119 3.49 12.32 14.14
CA ASP A 119 4.90 12.23 13.74
C ASP A 119 5.14 12.67 12.31
N CYS A 120 4.14 12.53 11.43
CA CYS A 120 4.41 12.64 9.99
C CYS A 120 3.65 13.75 9.28
N GLN A 121 2.64 14.38 9.91
CA GLN A 121 1.83 15.34 9.17
C GLN A 121 2.62 16.54 8.66
N HIS A 122 3.72 16.87 9.32
CA HIS A 122 4.57 17.99 8.89
C HIS A 122 5.29 17.69 7.58
N LEU A 123 5.31 16.43 7.16
CA LEU A 123 6.03 16.01 5.96
C LEU A 123 5.19 16.14 4.69
N TRP A 124 3.86 16.14 4.79
CA TRP A 124 3.03 16.21 3.59
C TRP A 124 2.35 17.56 3.46
N GLU A 125 2.06 17.91 2.21
CA GLU A 125 1.32 19.15 1.93
C GLU A 125 -0.10 18.84 1.48
N LYS A 126 -0.40 17.58 1.11
CA LYS A 126 -1.71 17.23 0.59
C LYS A 126 -1.95 15.74 0.81
N VAL A 127 -3.17 15.39 1.19
CA VAL A 127 -3.61 14.00 1.36
C VAL A 127 -4.97 13.87 0.73
N ILE A 128 -5.18 12.79 -0.02
CA ILE A 128 -6.50 12.45 -0.55
C ILE A 128 -6.80 11.02 -0.18
N VAL A 129 -8.03 10.77 0.26
CA VAL A 129 -8.48 9.44 0.66
C VAL A 129 -9.65 9.03 -0.22
N TYR A 130 -9.60 7.82 -0.72
CA TYR A 130 -10.73 7.19 -1.41
C TYR A 130 -11.08 5.92 -0.67
N ASP A 131 -12.31 5.87 -0.14
CA ASP A 131 -12.82 4.72 0.57
C ASP A 131 -13.90 4.07 -0.26
N ALA A 132 -13.85 2.74 -0.35
CA ALA A 132 -14.84 1.99 -1.12
C ALA A 132 -15.10 0.66 -0.42
N MET A 133 -16.30 0.15 -0.60
CA MET A 133 -16.66 -1.16 -0.04
C MET A 133 -17.64 -1.84 -0.98
N ASP A 134 -17.50 -3.17 -1.14
CA ASP A 134 -18.42 -3.99 -1.93
C ASP A 134 -19.53 -4.59 -1.07
#